data_0205c194ea1f83c1638fbfbc6392592b
#
_entry.id   0205c194ea1f83c1638fbfbc6392592b
#
_cell.length_a   1.000
_cell.length_b   1.000
_cell.length_c   1.000
_cell.angle_alpha   90.00
_cell.angle_beta   90.00
_cell.angle_gamma   90.00
#
_symmetry.space_group_name_H-M   'P 1'
#
loop_
_entity.id
_entity.type
_entity.pdbx_description
1 polymer ?
#
loop_
_entity_poly.entity_id
_entity_poly.type
_entity_poly.pdbx_seq_one_letter_code
_entity_poly.pdbx_strand_id
1 'polypeptide(L)'
;MAEPSPWIAVVDDDPAVLKALSRLLRSHAFRARTYGSGQEFLAALPAGLPDCLIIDLQMPEMNGLELQQHLVSNGIKIPTILISAHADVALRDQAGLVASLRKPLQEKALFDAIDKAVGDSRSAG
;
A
#
# COMPACT_ATOMS: atom_id res chain seq x y z
N MET A 1 20.61 10.37 16.14
CA MET A 1 19.38 10.94 15.61
C MET A 1 18.39 9.82 15.30
N ALA A 2 17.20 9.92 15.82
CA ALA A 2 16.20 8.90 15.57
C ALA A 2 15.71 8.98 14.11
N GLU A 3 15.54 7.84 13.47
CA GLU A 3 14.96 7.80 12.14
C GLU A 3 13.50 8.21 12.20
N PRO A 4 12.98 8.88 11.17
CA PRO A 4 11.57 9.19 11.14
C PRO A 4 10.75 7.90 11.08
N SER A 5 9.53 7.94 11.61
CA SER A 5 8.63 6.80 11.52
C SER A 5 8.36 6.45 10.06
N PRO A 6 8.24 5.16 9.74
CA PRO A 6 7.86 4.77 8.38
C PRO A 6 6.54 5.41 7.98
N TRP A 7 6.42 5.78 6.71
CA TRP A 7 5.16 6.28 6.25
C TRP A 7 4.55 5.37 5.19
N ILE A 8 3.25 5.26 5.25
CA ILE A 8 2.49 4.32 4.45
C ILE A 8 1.48 5.08 3.62
N ALA A 9 1.46 4.78 2.32
CA ALA A 9 0.47 5.34 1.43
C ALA A 9 -0.71 4.36 1.34
N VAL A 10 -1.93 4.87 1.39
CA VAL A 10 -3.14 4.08 1.25
C VAL A 10 -3.93 4.62 0.07
N VAL A 11 -4.23 3.77 -0.89
CA VAL A 11 -4.98 4.15 -2.08
C VAL A 11 -6.29 3.33 -2.14
N ASP A 12 -7.41 4.01 -2.02
CA ASP A 12 -8.74 3.39 -2.05
C ASP A 12 -9.75 4.47 -2.43
N ASP A 13 -10.72 4.11 -3.24
CA ASP A 13 -11.74 5.07 -3.66
C ASP A 13 -12.85 5.29 -2.63
N ASP A 14 -12.85 4.51 -1.54
CA ASP A 14 -13.84 4.67 -0.47
C ASP A 14 -13.26 5.55 0.65
N PRO A 15 -13.79 6.77 0.86
CA PRO A 15 -13.28 7.66 1.91
C PRO A 15 -13.37 7.06 3.31
N ALA A 16 -14.37 6.24 3.58
CA ALA A 16 -14.53 5.61 4.90
C ALA A 16 -13.39 4.62 5.16
N VAL A 17 -13.00 3.87 4.15
CA VAL A 17 -11.86 2.93 4.26
C VAL A 17 -10.57 3.69 4.49
N LEU A 18 -10.35 4.77 3.74
CA LEU A 18 -9.16 5.60 3.90
C LEU A 18 -9.04 6.15 5.32
N LYS A 19 -10.15 6.66 5.85
CA LYS A 19 -10.19 7.22 7.19
C LYS A 19 -9.91 6.15 8.24
N ALA A 20 -10.53 4.99 8.12
CA ALA A 20 -10.35 3.90 9.07
C ALA A 20 -8.92 3.38 9.07
N LEU A 21 -8.34 3.16 7.88
CA LEU A 21 -6.96 2.70 7.77
C LEU A 21 -5.96 3.74 8.29
N SER A 22 -6.20 5.01 7.97
CA SER A 22 -5.32 6.08 8.46
C SER A 22 -5.28 6.11 9.99
N ARG A 23 -6.43 6.02 10.64
CA ARG A 23 -6.51 5.99 12.10
C ARG A 23 -5.80 4.78 12.68
N LEU A 24 -6.03 3.62 12.08
CA LEU A 24 -5.44 2.37 12.55
C LEU A 24 -3.91 2.43 12.43
N LEU A 25 -3.39 2.88 11.30
CA LEU A 25 -1.95 2.99 11.08
C LEU A 25 -1.30 3.95 12.07
N ARG A 26 -1.93 5.10 12.28
CA ARG A 26 -1.40 6.10 13.23
C ARG A 26 -1.41 5.58 14.65
N SER A 27 -2.39 4.77 15.02
CA SER A 27 -2.44 4.17 16.36
C SER A 27 -1.28 3.21 16.60
N HIS A 28 -0.64 2.72 15.54
CA HIS A 28 0.52 1.85 15.63
C HIS A 28 1.83 2.60 15.29
N ALA A 29 1.82 3.91 15.42
CA ALA A 29 2.99 4.77 15.24
C ALA A 29 3.51 4.85 13.80
N PHE A 30 2.68 4.54 12.82
CA PHE A 30 3.01 4.78 11.41
C PHE A 30 2.46 6.12 10.97
N ARG A 31 3.19 6.81 10.09
CA ARG A 31 2.66 7.96 9.37
C ARG A 31 1.86 7.44 8.19
N ALA A 32 0.72 8.04 7.91
CA ALA A 32 -0.16 7.58 6.84
C ALA A 32 -0.61 8.76 5.98
N ARG A 33 -0.61 8.54 4.67
CA ARG A 33 -1.19 9.47 3.71
C ARG A 33 -2.16 8.69 2.84
N THR A 34 -3.30 9.30 2.54
CA THR A 34 -4.38 8.64 1.82
C THR A 34 -4.62 9.31 0.49
N TYR A 35 -5.00 8.50 -0.50
CA TYR A 35 -5.25 8.94 -1.87
C TYR A 35 -6.52 8.25 -2.36
N GLY A 36 -7.40 9.01 -2.98
CA GLY A 36 -8.68 8.50 -3.45
C GLY A 36 -8.62 7.79 -4.81
N SER A 37 -7.46 7.83 -5.48
CA SER A 37 -7.29 7.18 -6.78
C SER A 37 -5.82 6.92 -7.05
N GLY A 38 -5.56 6.04 -8.02
CA GLY A 38 -4.19 5.79 -8.47
C GLY A 38 -3.54 7.02 -9.07
N GLN A 39 -4.31 7.83 -9.79
CA GLN A 39 -3.82 9.06 -10.39
C GLN A 39 -3.38 10.06 -9.32
N GLU A 40 -4.15 10.21 -8.25
CA GLU A 40 -3.75 11.08 -7.14
C GLU A 40 -2.44 10.62 -6.51
N PHE A 41 -2.30 9.33 -6.32
CA PHE A 41 -1.07 8.78 -5.76
C PHE A 41 0.13 9.04 -6.68
N LEU A 42 -0.03 8.79 -7.98
CA LEU A 42 1.05 8.99 -8.94
C LEU A 42 1.47 10.46 -9.00
N ALA A 43 0.53 11.38 -8.91
CA ALA A 43 0.83 12.81 -8.90
C ALA A 43 1.63 13.22 -7.67
N ALA A 44 1.52 12.50 -6.56
CA ALA A 44 2.21 12.81 -5.33
C ALA A 44 3.62 12.19 -5.26
N LEU A 45 3.95 11.23 -6.11
CA LEU A 45 5.23 10.52 -6.06
C LEU A 45 6.47 11.43 -6.11
N PRO A 46 6.48 12.51 -6.91
CA PRO A 46 7.67 13.36 -6.94
C PRO A 46 8.06 13.95 -5.58
N ALA A 47 7.12 14.02 -4.64
CA ALA A 47 7.40 14.52 -3.30
C ALA A 47 8.09 13.48 -2.40
N GLY A 48 8.13 12.22 -2.79
CA GLY A 48 8.78 11.16 -2.04
C GLY A 48 8.04 9.83 -2.12
N LEU A 49 8.78 8.74 -1.96
CA LEU A 49 8.21 7.39 -1.99
C LEU A 49 7.85 6.90 -0.59
N PRO A 50 6.72 6.20 -0.44
CA PRO A 50 6.38 5.60 0.85
C PRO A 50 7.25 4.38 1.15
N ASP A 51 7.30 3.99 2.41
CA ASP A 51 7.95 2.74 2.82
C ASP A 51 7.09 1.53 2.50
N CYS A 52 5.78 1.73 2.37
CA CYS A 52 4.83 0.69 2.04
C CYS A 52 3.62 1.31 1.35
N LEU A 53 3.04 0.58 0.41
CA LEU A 53 1.85 1.02 -0.31
C LEU A 53 0.74 0.00 -0.11
N ILE A 54 -0.42 0.46 0.35
CA ILE A 54 -1.61 -0.37 0.49
C ILE A 54 -2.59 0.09 -0.59
N ILE A 55 -2.97 -0.81 -1.49
CA ILE A 55 -3.85 -0.48 -2.61
C ILE A 55 -5.07 -1.39 -2.63
N ASP A 56 -6.25 -0.81 -2.77
CA ASP A 56 -7.46 -1.59 -3.08
C ASP A 56 -7.39 -2.06 -4.53
N LEU A 57 -7.56 -3.36 -4.75
CA LEU A 57 -7.56 -3.91 -6.10
C LEU A 57 -8.71 -3.34 -6.94
N GLN A 58 -9.86 -3.16 -6.34
CA GLN A 58 -11.08 -2.76 -7.06
C GLN A 58 -11.34 -1.26 -6.95
N MET A 59 -10.86 -0.52 -7.96
CA MET A 59 -11.09 0.91 -8.05
C MET A 59 -11.51 1.26 -9.48
N PRO A 60 -12.33 2.31 -9.67
CA PRO A 60 -12.67 2.77 -11.02
C PRO A 60 -11.45 3.33 -11.74
N GLU A 61 -11.48 3.32 -13.06
CA GLU A 61 -10.45 3.86 -13.95
C GLU A 61 -9.12 3.10 -13.89
N MET A 62 -8.40 3.16 -12.78
CA MET A 62 -7.14 2.44 -12.61
C MET A 62 -7.26 1.57 -11.36
N ASN A 63 -7.30 0.24 -11.53
CA ASN A 63 -7.37 -0.67 -10.39
C ASN A 63 -6.00 -0.83 -9.73
N GLY A 64 -5.97 -1.52 -8.57
CA GLY A 64 -4.75 -1.66 -7.79
C GLY A 64 -3.65 -2.40 -8.55
N LEU A 65 -4.00 -3.40 -9.35
CA LEU A 65 -3.01 -4.14 -10.12
C LEU A 65 -2.42 -3.29 -11.24
N GLU A 66 -3.26 -2.52 -11.92
CA GLU A 66 -2.78 -1.60 -12.96
C GLU A 66 -1.85 -0.55 -12.38
N LEU A 67 -2.17 -0.01 -11.21
CA LEU A 67 -1.29 0.96 -10.54
C LEU A 67 0.05 0.32 -10.20
N GLN A 68 0.04 -0.88 -9.66
CA GLN A 68 1.24 -1.60 -9.28
C GLN A 68 2.10 -1.90 -10.52
N GLN A 69 1.48 -2.32 -11.61
CA GLN A 69 2.18 -2.56 -12.87
C GLN A 69 2.78 -1.28 -13.45
N HIS A 70 2.07 -0.15 -13.31
CA HIS A 70 2.61 1.14 -13.75
C HIS A 70 3.87 1.51 -12.99
N LEU A 71 3.88 1.29 -11.67
CA LEU A 71 5.05 1.56 -10.84
C LEU A 71 6.24 0.70 -11.28
N VAL A 72 6.01 -0.59 -11.43
CA VAL A 72 7.06 -1.52 -11.86
C VAL A 72 7.61 -1.15 -13.23
N SER A 73 6.74 -0.81 -14.17
CA SER A 73 7.14 -0.44 -15.53
C SER A 73 8.01 0.82 -15.57
N ASN A 74 7.86 1.69 -14.59
CA ASN A 74 8.64 2.92 -14.48
C ASN A 74 9.84 2.78 -13.54
N GLY A 75 10.18 1.56 -13.14
CA GLY A 75 11.34 1.31 -12.29
C GLY A 75 11.16 1.77 -10.85
N ILE A 76 9.93 2.02 -10.43
CA ILE A 76 9.62 2.49 -9.07
C ILE A 76 9.36 1.27 -8.19
N LYS A 77 10.21 1.08 -7.18
CA LYS A 77 10.10 -0.04 -6.25
C LYS A 77 9.51 0.41 -4.94
N ILE A 78 8.28 -0.01 -4.68
CA ILE A 78 7.60 0.25 -3.41
C ILE A 78 7.00 -1.08 -2.96
N PRO A 79 7.32 -1.57 -1.75
CA PRO A 79 6.68 -2.78 -1.25
C PRO A 79 5.17 -2.57 -1.17
N THR A 80 4.41 -3.41 -1.84
CA THR A 80 2.98 -3.19 -2.06
C THR A 80 2.15 -4.30 -1.44
N ILE A 81 1.07 -3.91 -0.76
CA ILE A 81 0.05 -4.81 -0.22
C ILE A 81 -1.23 -4.54 -0.99
N LEU A 82 -1.74 -5.56 -1.68
CA LEU A 82 -3.04 -5.47 -2.34
C LEU A 82 -4.15 -5.94 -1.42
N ILE A 83 -5.26 -5.22 -1.44
CA ILE A 83 -6.45 -5.58 -0.68
C ILE A 83 -7.56 -5.87 -1.68
N SER A 84 -8.26 -6.99 -1.50
CA SER A 84 -9.29 -7.41 -2.43
C SER A 84 -10.47 -8.03 -1.69
N ALA A 85 -11.67 -7.87 -2.26
CA ALA A 85 -12.85 -8.57 -1.76
C ALA A 85 -12.79 -10.06 -2.10
N HIS A 86 -11.96 -10.43 -3.06
CA HIS A 86 -11.84 -11.83 -3.52
C HIS A 86 -10.39 -12.29 -3.44
N ALA A 87 -10.18 -13.51 -2.96
CA ALA A 87 -8.86 -14.11 -2.98
C ALA A 87 -8.52 -14.48 -4.43
N ASP A 88 -7.39 -13.98 -4.92
CA ASP A 88 -6.91 -14.30 -6.25
C ASP A 88 -5.46 -14.77 -6.16
N VAL A 89 -5.26 -16.07 -6.37
CA VAL A 89 -3.95 -16.69 -6.23
C VAL A 89 -2.96 -16.15 -7.28
N ALA A 90 -3.46 -15.78 -8.46
CA ALA A 90 -2.61 -15.28 -9.53
C ALA A 90 -1.90 -13.97 -9.18
N LEU A 91 -2.46 -13.20 -8.25
CA LEU A 91 -1.86 -11.93 -7.84
C LEU A 91 -0.59 -12.10 -7.00
N ARG A 92 -0.38 -13.30 -6.43
CA ARG A 92 0.75 -13.53 -5.53
C ARG A 92 2.11 -13.43 -6.21
N ASP A 93 2.14 -13.66 -7.51
CA ASP A 93 3.38 -13.69 -8.26
C ASP A 93 3.73 -12.36 -8.93
N GLN A 94 2.98 -11.30 -8.62
CA GLN A 94 3.25 -9.99 -9.20
C GLN A 94 4.48 -9.35 -8.56
N ALA A 95 5.34 -8.78 -9.40
CA ALA A 95 6.55 -8.12 -8.94
C ALA A 95 6.20 -6.94 -8.02
N GLY A 96 6.92 -6.81 -6.90
CA GLY A 96 6.71 -5.73 -5.95
C GLY A 96 5.62 -5.99 -4.92
N LEU A 97 4.84 -7.08 -5.07
CA LEU A 97 3.83 -7.43 -4.08
C LEU A 97 4.46 -8.15 -2.90
N VAL A 98 4.19 -7.63 -1.70
CA VAL A 98 4.62 -8.25 -0.45
C VAL A 98 3.53 -9.19 0.05
N ALA A 99 2.28 -8.78 -0.10
CA ALA A 99 1.14 -9.56 0.36
C ALA A 99 -0.12 -9.19 -0.40
N SER A 100 -1.06 -10.10 -0.42
CA SER A 100 -2.42 -9.87 -0.91
C SER A 100 -3.36 -10.25 0.22
N LEU A 101 -4.18 -9.30 0.67
CA LEU A 101 -5.08 -9.49 1.80
C LEU A 101 -6.52 -9.42 1.33
N ARG A 102 -7.37 -10.24 1.96
CA ARG A 102 -8.78 -10.29 1.65
C ARG A 102 -9.57 -9.43 2.61
N LYS A 103 -10.59 -8.75 2.12
CA LYS A 103 -11.55 -8.05 2.98
C LYS A 103 -12.51 -9.04 3.61
N PRO A 104 -12.96 -8.85 4.86
CA PRO A 104 -12.61 -7.72 5.73
C PRO A 104 -11.19 -7.87 6.29
N LEU A 105 -10.48 -6.76 6.44
CA LEU A 105 -9.10 -6.79 6.91
C LEU A 105 -9.03 -7.17 8.39
N GLN A 106 -8.11 -8.08 8.70
CA GLN A 106 -7.77 -8.41 10.06
C GLN A 106 -6.50 -7.66 10.45
N GLU A 107 -6.51 -7.02 11.62
CA GLU A 107 -5.39 -6.20 12.05
C GLU A 107 -4.08 -6.98 12.07
N LYS A 108 -4.09 -8.20 12.62
CA LYS A 108 -2.88 -9.00 12.70
C LYS A 108 -2.28 -9.26 11.33
N ALA A 109 -3.09 -9.68 10.37
CA ALA A 109 -2.63 -9.96 9.01
C ALA A 109 -2.09 -8.70 8.35
N LEU A 110 -2.78 -7.57 8.55
CA LEU A 110 -2.35 -6.30 7.97
C LEU A 110 -0.99 -5.87 8.54
N PHE A 111 -0.84 -5.89 9.86
CA PHE A 111 0.41 -5.42 10.46
C PHE A 111 1.57 -6.39 10.25
N ASP A 112 1.30 -7.69 10.16
CA ASP A 112 2.34 -8.63 9.76
C ASP A 112 2.84 -8.32 8.34
N ALA A 113 1.94 -8.00 7.43
CA ALA A 113 2.30 -7.63 6.05
C ALA A 113 3.06 -6.30 6.01
N ILE A 114 2.64 -5.32 6.79
CA ILE A 114 3.30 -4.02 6.85
C ILE A 114 4.71 -4.17 7.41
N ASP A 115 4.88 -4.94 8.48
CA ASP A 115 6.20 -5.16 9.07
C ASP A 115 7.14 -5.79 8.06
N LYS A 116 6.66 -6.74 7.28
CA LYS A 116 7.44 -7.35 6.21
C LYS A 116 7.80 -6.34 5.13
N ALA A 117 6.84 -5.52 4.71
CA ALA A 117 7.04 -4.52 3.67
C ALA A 117 8.05 -3.46 4.12
N VAL A 118 7.91 -2.95 5.33
CA VAL A 118 8.82 -1.94 5.88
C VAL A 118 10.21 -2.52 6.06
N GLY A 119 10.29 -3.77 6.53
CA GLY A 119 11.57 -4.46 6.66
C GLY A 119 12.29 -4.61 5.32
N ASP A 120 11.56 -5.00 4.28
CA ASP A 120 12.11 -5.14 2.93
C ASP A 120 12.59 -3.78 2.39
N SER A 121 11.80 -2.73 2.59
CA SER A 121 12.15 -1.38 2.14
C SER A 121 13.45 -0.90 2.78
N ARG A 122 13.59 -1.10 4.09
CA ARG A 122 14.77 -0.67 4.85
C ARG A 122 15.99 -1.53 4.55
N SER A 123 15.77 -2.81 4.31
CA SER A 123 16.87 -3.73 4.00
C SER A 123 17.48 -3.47 2.63
N ALA A 124 16.70 -2.92 1.69
CA ALA A 124 17.16 -2.62 0.34
C ALA A 124 17.97 -1.32 0.28
N GLY A 125 17.94 -0.55 1.34
CA GLY A 125 18.63 0.75 1.43
C GLY A 125 20.13 0.70 1.62
#